data_ccdfe047f88ece76618d678de4c67bba
#
_entry.id   ccdfe047f88ece76618d678de4c67bba
#
_cell.length_a   1.000
_cell.length_b   1.000
_cell.length_c   1.000
_cell.angle_alpha   90.00
_cell.angle_beta   90.00
_cell.angle_gamma   90.00
#
_symmetry.space_group_name_H-M   'P 1'
#
loop_
_entity.id
_entity.type
_entity.pdbx_description
1 polymer ?
#
loop_
_entity_poly.entity_id
_entity_poly.type
_entity_poly.pdbx_seq_one_letter_code
_entity_poly.pdbx_strand_id
1 'polypeptide(L)'
;MGAPLRVALIAHDATKNDMLEWARWNRDLLSRAKLYATKHTGELIGSDTGLHIELLLSGPQGGDAQISAMIARREIDVVAFFWDPLATQPHETDVRSLIRLAVLHDVAIACNRRSADLMISSPLLRSVPAASC
;
A
#
# COMPACT_ATOMS: atom_id res chain seq x y z
N MET A 1 23.66 4.05 2.77
CA MET A 1 22.35 3.82 3.37
C MET A 1 21.36 4.83 2.89
N GLY A 2 20.31 4.39 2.28
CA GLY A 2 19.28 5.27 1.79
C GLY A 2 18.15 5.45 2.79
N ALA A 3 17.20 6.30 2.44
CA ALA A 3 15.97 6.43 3.19
C ALA A 3 15.20 5.10 3.15
N PRO A 4 14.36 4.81 4.15
CA PRO A 4 13.58 3.59 4.14
C PRO A 4 12.60 3.56 2.97
N LEU A 5 12.28 2.35 2.53
CA LEU A 5 11.25 2.15 1.53
C LEU A 5 9.91 2.64 2.10
N ARG A 6 9.14 3.37 1.31
CA ARG A 6 7.85 3.91 1.73
C ARG A 6 6.74 3.13 1.05
N VAL A 7 5.92 2.48 1.84
CA VAL A 7 4.91 1.52 1.38
C VAL A 7 3.53 1.96 1.80
N ALA A 8 2.58 1.97 0.88
CA ALA A 8 1.17 2.20 1.19
C ALA A 8 0.41 0.88 1.11
N LEU A 9 -0.43 0.64 2.09
CA LEU A 9 -1.21 -0.60 2.24
C LEU A 9 -2.70 -0.27 2.21
N ILE A 10 -3.42 -0.87 1.28
CA ILE A 10 -4.85 -0.70 1.15
C ILE A 10 -5.48 -2.07 0.91
N ALA A 11 -6.57 -2.38 1.59
CA ALA A 11 -7.34 -3.59 1.33
C ALA A 11 -8.82 -3.32 1.50
N HIS A 12 -9.61 -3.84 0.56
CA HIS A 12 -11.07 -3.87 0.71
C HIS A 12 -11.45 -4.93 1.74
N ASP A 13 -12.70 -4.90 2.21
CA ASP A 13 -13.12 -5.82 3.28
C ASP A 13 -12.88 -7.27 2.93
N ALA A 14 -13.22 -7.69 1.72
CA ALA A 14 -13.07 -9.09 1.29
C ALA A 14 -11.60 -9.52 1.18
N THR A 15 -10.67 -8.58 1.09
CA THR A 15 -9.24 -8.89 0.89
C THR A 15 -8.38 -8.60 2.12
N LYS A 16 -9.01 -8.18 3.23
CA LYS A 16 -8.25 -7.80 4.43
C LYS A 16 -7.50 -8.98 5.04
N ASN A 17 -8.06 -10.18 5.00
CA ASN A 17 -7.37 -11.37 5.53
C ASN A 17 -6.12 -11.69 4.70
N ASP A 18 -6.21 -11.57 3.38
CA ASP A 18 -5.04 -11.77 2.52
C ASP A 18 -3.94 -10.75 2.83
N MET A 19 -4.34 -9.50 3.02
CA MET A 19 -3.39 -8.44 3.37
C MET A 19 -2.74 -8.73 4.71
N LEU A 20 -3.51 -9.18 5.70
CA LEU A 20 -2.99 -9.50 7.02
C LEU A 20 -1.98 -10.65 6.97
N GLU A 21 -2.29 -11.72 6.25
CA GLU A 21 -1.37 -12.85 6.08
C GLU A 21 -0.10 -12.43 5.36
N TRP A 22 -0.25 -11.63 4.32
CA TRP A 22 0.89 -11.11 3.57
C TRP A 22 1.79 -10.25 4.45
N ALA A 23 1.21 -9.39 5.27
CA ALA A 23 1.96 -8.53 6.18
C ALA A 23 2.68 -9.34 7.26
N ARG A 24 2.04 -10.39 7.80
CA ARG A 24 2.68 -11.30 8.75
C ARG A 24 3.89 -11.97 8.15
N TRP A 25 3.74 -12.50 6.95
CA TRP A 25 4.80 -13.22 6.25
C TRP A 25 6.00 -12.31 5.96
N ASN A 26 5.73 -11.04 5.67
CA ASN A 26 6.76 -10.08 5.28
C ASN A 26 7.10 -9.10 6.40
N ARG A 27 6.82 -9.47 7.64
CA ARG A 27 6.95 -8.57 8.78
C ARG A 27 8.36 -8.00 8.93
N ASP A 28 9.39 -8.82 8.73
CA ASP A 28 10.77 -8.35 8.90
C ASP A 28 11.12 -7.25 7.90
N LEU A 29 10.76 -7.44 6.65
CA LEU A 29 11.01 -6.43 5.63
C LEU A 29 10.18 -5.17 5.91
N LEU A 30 8.90 -5.35 6.23
CA LEU A 30 8.01 -4.22 6.48
C LEU A 30 8.40 -3.45 7.73
N SER A 31 9.02 -4.09 8.71
CA SER A 31 9.49 -3.40 9.92
C SER A 31 10.59 -2.37 9.63
N ARG A 32 11.27 -2.52 8.50
CA ARG A 32 12.33 -1.60 8.07
C ARG A 32 11.84 -0.55 7.09
N ALA A 33 10.58 -0.62 6.70
CA ALA A 33 9.96 0.32 5.78
C ALA A 33 9.14 1.35 6.54
N LYS A 34 8.87 2.47 5.91
CA LYS A 34 7.88 3.40 6.42
C LYS A 34 6.53 3.03 5.84
N LEU A 35 5.58 2.75 6.71
CA LEU A 35 4.29 2.20 6.30
C LEU A 35 3.17 3.22 6.49
N TYR A 36 2.33 3.31 5.48
CA TYR A 36 1.09 4.10 5.49
C TYR A 36 -0.05 3.16 5.13
N ALA A 37 -1.20 3.35 5.71
CA ALA A 37 -2.36 2.52 5.37
C ALA A 37 -3.65 3.29 5.59
N THR A 38 -4.70 2.92 4.84
CA THR A 38 -6.03 3.38 5.17
C THR A 38 -6.41 2.85 6.55
N LYS A 39 -7.30 3.57 7.23
CA LYS A 39 -7.51 3.42 8.67
C LYS A 39 -7.75 1.97 9.12
N HIS A 40 -8.77 1.33 8.58
CA HIS A 40 -9.13 -0.02 9.05
C HIS A 40 -8.08 -1.06 8.71
N THR A 41 -7.48 -0.95 7.53
CA THR A 41 -6.40 -1.84 7.12
C THR A 41 -5.20 -1.68 8.05
N GLY A 42 -4.82 -0.43 8.33
CA GLY A 42 -3.68 -0.16 9.20
C GLY A 42 -3.89 -0.59 10.64
N GLU A 43 -5.11 -0.40 11.16
CA GLU A 43 -5.44 -0.83 12.52
C GLU A 43 -5.36 -2.36 12.64
N LEU A 44 -5.88 -3.07 11.64
CA LEU A 44 -5.86 -4.53 11.64
C LEU A 44 -4.43 -5.07 11.60
N ILE A 45 -3.62 -4.56 10.68
CA ILE A 45 -2.23 -5.01 10.55
C ILE A 45 -1.41 -4.62 11.76
N GLY A 46 -1.55 -3.40 12.23
CA GLY A 46 -0.77 -2.90 13.36
C GLY A 46 -1.06 -3.67 14.64
N SER A 47 -2.32 -3.95 14.93
CA SER A 47 -2.69 -4.67 16.15
C SER A 47 -2.25 -6.12 16.11
N ASP A 48 -2.19 -6.74 14.94
CA ASP A 48 -1.81 -8.14 14.81
C ASP A 48 -0.30 -8.35 14.76
N THR A 49 0.41 -7.48 14.06
CA THR A 49 1.84 -7.68 13.78
C THR A 49 2.77 -6.84 14.67
N GLY A 50 2.24 -5.81 15.32
CA GLY A 50 3.06 -4.85 16.04
C GLY A 50 3.79 -3.87 15.15
N LEU A 51 3.56 -3.88 13.83
CA LEU A 51 4.19 -2.95 12.92
C LEU A 51 3.70 -1.53 13.20
N HIS A 52 4.62 -0.57 13.09
CA HIS A 52 4.26 0.85 13.21
C HIS A 52 3.76 1.34 11.86
N ILE A 53 2.51 1.78 11.82
CA ILE A 53 1.86 2.19 10.58
C ILE A 53 1.24 3.56 10.79
N GLU A 54 1.54 4.49 9.89
CA GLU A 54 0.87 5.78 9.90
C GLU A 54 -0.51 5.62 9.28
N LEU A 55 -1.54 5.88 10.07
CA LEU A 55 -2.93 5.70 9.63
C LEU A 55 -3.41 6.91 8.86
N LEU A 56 -4.01 6.65 7.70
CA LEU A 56 -4.72 7.65 6.90
C LEU A 56 -6.21 7.51 7.17
N LEU A 57 -7.00 8.30 6.48
CA LEU A 57 -8.46 8.16 6.56
C LEU A 57 -8.89 6.80 5.99
N SER A 58 -10.07 6.34 6.38
CA SER A 58 -10.64 5.15 5.75
C SER A 58 -10.91 5.42 4.27
N GLY A 59 -11.02 4.36 3.45
CA GLY A 59 -11.28 4.51 2.02
C GLY A 59 -12.47 5.41 1.73
N PRO A 60 -13.68 5.11 2.29
CA PRO A 60 -14.85 5.96 2.05
C PRO A 60 -14.71 7.40 2.53
N GLN A 61 -13.83 7.67 3.46
CA GLN A 61 -13.59 9.01 3.98
C GLN A 61 -12.48 9.75 3.24
N GLY A 62 -11.89 9.15 2.22
CA GLY A 62 -10.87 9.79 1.40
C GLY A 62 -9.47 9.22 1.56
N GLY A 63 -9.31 8.08 2.22
CA GLY A 63 -7.98 7.47 2.38
C GLY A 63 -7.31 7.16 1.06
N ASP A 64 -8.07 6.65 0.09
CA ASP A 64 -7.54 6.37 -1.25
C ASP A 64 -7.07 7.65 -1.93
N ALA A 65 -7.81 8.74 -1.78
CA ALA A 65 -7.43 10.03 -2.34
C ALA A 65 -6.16 10.57 -1.69
N GLN A 66 -5.99 10.35 -0.38
CA GLN A 66 -4.76 10.76 0.30
C GLN A 66 -3.54 10.02 -0.27
N ILE A 67 -3.67 8.71 -0.50
CA ILE A 67 -2.58 7.92 -1.07
C ILE A 67 -2.31 8.37 -2.50
N SER A 68 -3.35 8.66 -3.28
CA SER A 68 -3.19 9.20 -4.65
C SER A 68 -2.38 10.49 -4.63
N ALA A 69 -2.68 11.39 -3.70
CA ALA A 69 -1.93 12.65 -3.57
C ALA A 69 -0.48 12.38 -3.18
N MET A 70 -0.23 11.43 -2.28
CA MET A 70 1.12 11.08 -1.87
C MET A 70 1.94 10.48 -3.02
N ILE A 71 1.30 9.69 -3.89
CA ILE A 71 1.94 9.18 -5.10
C ILE A 71 2.34 10.33 -6.01
N ALA A 72 1.41 11.25 -6.26
CA ALA A 72 1.67 12.41 -7.12
C ALA A 72 2.80 13.30 -6.57
N ARG A 73 2.95 13.35 -5.26
CA ARG A 73 4.00 14.13 -4.60
C ARG A 73 5.29 13.36 -4.41
N ARG A 74 5.36 12.15 -4.92
CA ARG A 74 6.52 11.26 -4.83
C ARG A 74 6.90 10.91 -3.39
N GLU A 75 5.87 10.69 -2.57
CA GLU A 75 6.05 10.32 -1.16
C GLU A 75 5.86 8.83 -0.90
N ILE A 76 5.52 8.05 -1.94
CA ILE A 76 5.30 6.60 -1.85
C ILE A 76 6.14 5.91 -2.92
N ASP A 77 6.81 4.83 -2.55
CA ASP A 77 7.64 4.04 -3.46
C ASP A 77 6.90 2.84 -4.03
N VAL A 78 6.11 2.16 -3.20
CA VAL A 78 5.32 1.00 -3.64
C VAL A 78 3.95 1.02 -2.97
N VAL A 79 2.97 0.45 -3.65
CA VAL A 79 1.61 0.34 -3.15
C VAL A 79 1.18 -1.13 -3.21
N ALA A 80 0.71 -1.67 -2.09
CA ALA A 80 0.02 -2.95 -2.05
C ALA A 80 -1.47 -2.65 -1.86
N PHE A 81 -2.22 -2.71 -2.95
CA PHE A 81 -3.64 -2.41 -2.96
C PHE A 81 -4.43 -3.66 -3.33
N PHE A 82 -4.88 -4.40 -2.33
CA PHE A 82 -5.65 -5.63 -2.53
C PHE A 82 -7.10 -5.24 -2.81
N TRP A 83 -7.38 -5.07 -4.08
CA TRP A 83 -8.67 -4.60 -4.58
C TRP A 83 -9.64 -5.76 -4.75
N ASP A 84 -10.88 -5.54 -4.37
CA ASP A 84 -11.96 -6.49 -4.61
C ASP A 84 -12.76 -6.05 -5.86
N PRO A 85 -12.53 -6.70 -7.00
CA PRO A 85 -13.20 -6.28 -8.24
C PRO A 85 -14.68 -6.62 -8.27
N LEU A 86 -15.16 -7.43 -7.32
CA LEU A 86 -16.56 -7.81 -7.24
C LEU A 86 -17.37 -6.89 -6.35
N ALA A 87 -16.71 -6.04 -5.58
CA ALA A 87 -17.40 -5.12 -4.70
C ALA A 87 -17.91 -3.92 -5.48
N THR A 88 -19.14 -3.49 -5.17
CA THR A 88 -19.68 -2.23 -5.66
C THR A 88 -19.32 -1.16 -4.64
N GLN A 89 -18.40 -0.27 -5.01
CA GLN A 89 -17.88 0.75 -4.12
C GLN A 89 -18.36 2.13 -4.55
N PRO A 90 -18.92 2.93 -3.63
CA PRO A 90 -19.27 4.32 -3.96
C PRO A 90 -18.07 5.16 -4.35
N HIS A 91 -16.89 4.79 -3.90
CA HIS A 91 -15.64 5.51 -4.16
C HIS A 91 -14.78 4.85 -5.24
N GLU A 92 -15.39 4.14 -6.17
CA GLU A 92 -14.66 3.45 -7.26
C GLU A 92 -13.82 4.41 -8.09
N THR A 93 -14.26 5.64 -8.22
CA THR A 93 -13.50 6.66 -8.94
C THR A 93 -12.13 6.90 -8.32
N ASP A 94 -12.05 6.87 -7.00
CA ASP A 94 -10.78 7.05 -6.29
C ASP A 94 -9.82 5.87 -6.55
N VAL A 95 -10.36 4.66 -6.66
CA VAL A 95 -9.58 3.47 -7.01
C VAL A 95 -8.92 3.65 -8.38
N ARG A 96 -9.69 4.08 -9.37
CA ARG A 96 -9.16 4.34 -10.72
C ARG A 96 -8.09 5.43 -10.71
N SER A 97 -8.33 6.48 -9.96
CA SER A 97 -7.38 7.58 -9.84
C SER A 97 -6.07 7.11 -9.24
N LEU A 98 -6.13 6.28 -8.22
CA LEU A 98 -4.96 5.75 -7.55
C LEU A 98 -4.10 4.92 -8.51
N ILE A 99 -4.73 3.99 -9.24
CA ILE A 99 -4.02 3.15 -10.21
C ILE A 99 -3.42 4.00 -11.32
N ARG A 100 -4.19 4.96 -11.83
CA ARG A 100 -3.72 5.85 -12.89
C ARG A 100 -2.48 6.62 -12.46
N LEU A 101 -2.49 7.16 -11.24
CA LEU A 101 -1.36 7.95 -10.75
C LEU A 101 -0.14 7.07 -10.48
N ALA A 102 -0.33 5.84 -10.02
CA ALA A 102 0.79 4.91 -9.86
C ALA A 102 1.46 4.62 -11.19
N VAL A 103 0.67 4.40 -12.24
CA VAL A 103 1.21 4.18 -13.59
C VAL A 103 1.91 5.43 -14.11
N LEU A 104 1.28 6.58 -13.95
CA LEU A 104 1.82 7.85 -14.44
C LEU A 104 3.16 8.20 -13.80
N HIS A 105 3.29 7.95 -12.51
CA HIS A 105 4.49 8.30 -11.75
C HIS A 105 5.46 7.13 -11.56
N ASP A 106 5.21 6.03 -12.26
CA ASP A 106 6.06 4.83 -12.24
C ASP A 106 6.26 4.28 -10.82
N VAL A 107 5.20 4.27 -10.05
CA VAL A 107 5.18 3.66 -8.72
C VAL A 107 4.73 2.21 -8.85
N ALA A 108 5.47 1.28 -8.26
CA ALA A 108 5.10 -0.13 -8.28
C ALA A 108 3.80 -0.34 -7.50
N ILE A 109 2.82 -0.99 -8.13
CA ILE A 109 1.55 -1.27 -7.49
C ILE A 109 1.17 -2.73 -7.68
N ALA A 110 0.85 -3.40 -6.57
CA ALA A 110 0.38 -4.78 -6.58
C ALA A 110 -1.10 -4.78 -6.19
N CYS A 111 -1.95 -5.27 -7.08
CA CYS A 111 -3.40 -5.24 -6.88
C CYS A 111 -3.96 -6.54 -6.32
N ASN A 112 -3.12 -7.54 -6.09
CA ASN A 112 -3.52 -8.78 -5.44
C ASN A 112 -2.30 -9.38 -4.72
N ARG A 113 -2.56 -10.46 -3.98
CA ARG A 113 -1.52 -11.07 -3.15
C ARG A 113 -0.38 -11.64 -4.00
N ARG A 114 -0.68 -12.31 -5.10
CA ARG A 114 0.37 -12.90 -5.94
C ARG A 114 1.31 -11.81 -6.47
N SER A 115 0.77 -10.72 -6.97
CA SER A 115 1.59 -9.60 -7.44
C SER A 115 2.42 -9.01 -6.31
N ALA A 116 1.84 -8.88 -5.13
CA ALA A 116 2.56 -8.36 -3.96
C ALA A 116 3.71 -9.29 -3.54
N ASP A 117 3.49 -10.61 -3.58
CA ASP A 117 4.54 -11.58 -3.27
C ASP A 117 5.72 -11.44 -4.24
N LEU A 118 5.43 -11.33 -5.53
CA LEU A 118 6.48 -11.16 -6.54
C LEU A 118 7.20 -9.82 -6.37
N MET A 119 6.45 -8.77 -6.11
CA MET A 119 7.02 -7.44 -5.92
C MET A 119 7.96 -7.38 -4.71
N ILE A 120 7.50 -7.90 -3.57
CA ILE A 120 8.27 -7.80 -2.32
C ILE A 120 9.52 -8.67 -2.34
N SER A 121 9.52 -9.74 -3.14
CA SER A 121 10.66 -10.66 -3.25
C SER A 121 11.66 -10.26 -4.32
N SER A 122 11.36 -9.22 -5.09
CA SER A 122 12.24 -8.79 -6.17
C SER A 122 13.51 -8.13 -5.62
N PRO A 123 14.69 -8.47 -6.14
CA PRO A 123 15.91 -7.75 -5.77
C PRO A 123 15.86 -6.27 -6.21
N LEU A 124 15.03 -5.94 -7.19
CA LEU A 124 14.86 -4.55 -7.63
C LEU A 124 14.22 -3.67 -6.57
N LEU A 125 13.42 -4.26 -5.69
CA LEU A 125 12.79 -3.51 -4.61
C LEU A 125 13.81 -2.84 -3.69
N ARG A 126 14.91 -3.53 -3.43
CA ARG A 126 15.97 -3.03 -2.55
C ARG A 126 16.78 -1.91 -3.20
N SER A 127 16.72 -1.81 -4.52
CA SER A 127 17.45 -0.79 -5.27
C SER A 127 16.54 0.35 -5.71
N VAL A 128 15.27 0.33 -5.35
CA VAL A 128 14.37 1.45 -5.63
C VAL A 128 14.88 2.66 -4.85
N PRO A 129 15.28 3.75 -5.52
CA PRO A 129 15.73 4.94 -4.79
C PRO A 129 14.55 5.55 -4.07
N ALA A 130 14.79 6.10 -2.89
CA ALA A 130 13.79 6.91 -2.23
C ALA A 130 13.35 7.99 -3.20
N ALA A 131 12.02 8.26 -3.25
CA ALA A 131 11.49 9.25 -4.15
C ALA A 131 11.81 10.64 -3.62
N SER A 132 13.05 11.00 -3.72
CA SER A 132 13.51 12.34 -3.39
C SER A 132 13.65 13.11 -4.68
N CYS A 133 13.27 14.32 -4.63
CA CYS A 133 13.41 15.20 -5.78
C CYS A 133 14.83 15.45 -6.08
#